data_8932ea6028dcf97f20661975833a3a52
#
_entry.id   8932ea6028dcf97f20661975833a3a52
#
_cell.length_a   1.000
_cell.length_b   1.000
_cell.length_c   1.000
_cell.angle_alpha   90.00
_cell.angle_beta   90.00
_cell.angle_gamma   90.00
#
_symmetry.space_group_name_H-M   'P 1'
#
loop_
_entity.id
_entity.type
_entity.pdbx_description
1 polymer ?
#
loop_
_entity_poly.entity_id
_entity_poly.type
_entity_poly.pdbx_seq_one_letter_code
_entity_poly.pdbx_strand_id
1 'polypeptide(L)' 'MAKTYNELYLSMRRALRDAGVEEYALEARRLLAQGAGYTDAQLIARMYMYAGEEAEKSAQELLQRRLSGE' A
#
# COMPACT_ATOMS: atom_id res chain seq x y z
N MET A 1 10.25 -9.19 -9.86
CA MET A 1 10.85 -9.51 -8.57
C MET A 1 9.86 -9.25 -7.45
N ALA A 2 9.84 -10.12 -6.44
CA ALA A 2 8.94 -9.95 -5.31
C ALA A 2 9.40 -8.79 -4.43
N LYS A 3 8.43 -8.05 -3.92
CA LYS A 3 8.67 -6.96 -2.99
C LYS A 3 8.08 -7.32 -1.64
N THR A 4 8.71 -6.82 -0.57
CA THR A 4 8.13 -6.95 0.76
C THR A 4 6.97 -5.96 0.90
N TYR A 5 6.09 -6.21 1.87
CA TYR A 5 5.02 -5.25 2.15
C TYR A 5 5.59 -3.88 2.54
N ASN A 6 6.74 -3.86 3.24
CA ASN A 6 7.39 -2.61 3.59
C ASN A 6 7.81 -1.83 2.33
N GLU A 7 8.36 -2.52 1.34
CA GLU A 7 8.75 -1.86 0.09
C GLU A 7 7.53 -1.31 -0.65
N LEU A 8 6.43 -2.06 -0.68
CA LEU A 8 5.19 -1.59 -1.28
C LEU A 8 4.65 -0.37 -0.53
N TYR A 9 4.66 -0.44 0.79
CA TYR A 9 4.22 0.67 1.63
C TYR A 9 5.01 1.95 1.34
N LEU A 10 6.34 1.85 1.29
CA LEU A 10 7.17 3.02 1.04
C LEU A 10 6.93 3.61 -0.35
N SER A 11 6.74 2.75 -1.35
CA SER A 11 6.44 3.18 -2.71
C SER A 11 5.09 3.90 -2.78
N MET A 12 4.05 3.32 -2.17
CA MET A 12 2.71 3.91 -2.16
C MET A 12 2.69 5.21 -1.37
N ARG A 13 3.39 5.25 -0.25
CA ARG A 13 3.53 6.45 0.58
C ARG A 13 4.15 7.59 -0.23
N ARG A 14 5.21 7.30 -0.97
CA ARG A 14 5.87 8.29 -1.80
C ARG A 14 4.93 8.84 -2.88
N ALA A 15 4.19 7.95 -3.55
CA ALA A 15 3.26 8.36 -4.59
C ALA A 15 2.16 9.28 -4.05
N LEU A 16 1.62 8.95 -2.89
CA LEU A 16 0.58 9.76 -2.26
C LEU A 16 1.14 11.09 -1.80
N ARG A 17 2.33 11.10 -1.22
CA ARG A 17 2.99 12.33 -0.79
C ARG A 17 3.21 13.27 -1.98
N ASP A 18 3.71 12.73 -3.09
CA ASP A 18 4.00 13.52 -4.29
C ASP A 18 2.72 14.05 -4.93
N ALA A 19 1.60 13.38 -4.70
CA ALA A 19 0.28 13.83 -5.19
C ALA A 19 -0.38 14.86 -4.25
N GLY A 20 0.25 15.21 -3.14
CA GLY A 20 -0.26 16.23 -2.23
C GLY A 20 -1.24 15.73 -1.19
N VAL A 21 -1.30 14.44 -0.96
CA VAL A 21 -2.19 13.87 0.06
C VAL A 21 -1.60 14.14 1.44
N GLU A 22 -2.35 14.79 2.31
CA GLU A 22 -1.85 15.19 3.63
C GLU A 22 -1.48 14.01 4.52
N GLU A 23 -2.37 13.03 4.61
CA GLU A 23 -2.14 11.85 5.46
C GLU A 23 -1.60 10.68 4.64
N TYR A 24 -0.59 10.95 3.84
CA TYR A 24 -0.07 9.97 2.88
C TYR A 24 0.40 8.67 3.55
N ALA A 25 1.05 8.75 4.70
CA ALA A 25 1.55 7.56 5.38
C ALA A 25 0.40 6.67 5.87
N LEU A 26 -0.61 7.27 6.46
CA LEU A 26 -1.78 6.53 6.95
C LEU A 26 -2.57 5.94 5.80
N GLU A 27 -2.79 6.71 4.74
CA GLU A 27 -3.53 6.21 3.57
C GLU A 27 -2.78 5.09 2.87
N ALA A 28 -1.46 5.21 2.73
CA ALA A 28 -0.66 4.14 2.13
C ALA A 28 -0.83 2.82 2.89
N ARG A 29 -0.76 2.89 4.21
CA ARG A 29 -0.94 1.70 5.04
C ARG A 29 -2.34 1.10 4.88
N ARG A 30 -3.36 1.94 4.88
CA ARG A 30 -4.74 1.48 4.71
C ARG A 30 -4.99 0.85 3.34
N LEU A 31 -4.49 1.48 2.30
CA LEU A 31 -4.66 0.95 0.94
C LEU A 31 -3.92 -0.38 0.79
N LEU A 32 -2.72 -0.48 1.32
CA LEU A 32 -1.95 -1.71 1.26
C LEU A 32 -2.63 -2.83 2.05
N ALA A 33 -3.11 -2.54 3.26
CA ALA A 33 -3.81 -3.52 4.08
C ALA A 33 -5.07 -4.01 3.36
N GLN A 34 -5.83 -3.11 2.79
CA GLN A 34 -7.04 -3.46 2.04
C GLN A 34 -6.71 -4.31 0.82
N GLY A 35 -5.69 -3.95 0.07
CA GLY A 35 -5.27 -4.73 -1.10
C GLY A 35 -4.79 -6.12 -0.74
N ALA A 36 -4.14 -6.27 0.40
CA ALA A 36 -3.63 -7.56 0.87
C ALA A 36 -4.70 -8.38 1.62
N GLY A 37 -5.81 -7.75 1.98
CA GLY A 37 -6.86 -8.43 2.75
C GLY A 37 -6.52 -8.57 4.23
N TYR A 38 -5.73 -7.65 4.76
CA TYR A 38 -5.29 -7.66 6.16
C TYR A 38 -5.89 -6.48 6.93
N THR A 39 -5.96 -6.65 8.26
CA THR A 39 -6.16 -5.51 9.15
C THR A 39 -4.83 -4.76 9.27
N ASP A 40 -4.86 -3.55 9.83
CA ASP A 40 -3.63 -2.79 10.06
C ASP A 40 -2.63 -3.55 10.92
N ALA A 41 -3.12 -4.20 11.98
CA ALA A 41 -2.27 -4.99 12.87
C ALA A 41 -1.63 -6.18 12.14
N GLN A 42 -2.40 -6.86 11.30
CA GLN A 42 -1.89 -7.98 10.52
C GLN A 42 -0.83 -7.51 9.52
N LEU A 43 -1.05 -6.38 8.89
CA LEU A 43 -0.08 -5.82 7.96
C LEU A 43 1.22 -5.47 8.67
N ILE A 44 1.14 -4.81 9.82
CA ILE A 44 2.33 -4.43 10.59
C ILE A 44 3.14 -5.68 10.96
N ALA A 45 2.46 -6.74 11.35
CA ALA A 45 3.14 -8.00 11.70
C ALA A 45 3.82 -8.66 10.51
N ARG A 46 3.45 -8.29 9.29
CA ARG A 46 3.94 -8.91 8.05
C ARG A 46 4.76 -7.98 7.16
N MET A 47 5.18 -6.82 7.68
CA MET A 47 5.84 -5.80 6.86
C MET A 47 7.11 -6.29 6.17
N TYR A 48 7.83 -7.21 6.79
CA TYR A 48 9.07 -7.72 6.20
C TYR A 48 8.90 -9.02 5.42
N MET A 49 7.66 -9.47 5.27
CA MET A 49 7.36 -10.63 4.43
C MET A 49 7.17 -10.18 2.98
N TYR A 50 7.45 -11.08 2.05
CA TYR A 50 7.22 -10.79 0.64
C TYR A 50 5.73 -10.80 0.33
N ALA A 51 5.30 -9.81 -0.42
CA ALA A 51 3.92 -9.74 -0.89
C ALA A 51 3.73 -10.64 -2.10
N GLY A 52 2.56 -11.28 -2.18
CA GLY A 52 2.20 -12.04 -3.36
C GLY A 52 1.83 -11.12 -4.52
N GLU A 53 1.86 -11.65 -5.73
CA GLU A 53 1.53 -10.88 -6.92
C GLU A 53 0.12 -10.28 -6.87
N GLU A 54 -0.85 -11.05 -6.38
CA GLU A 54 -2.24 -10.57 -6.28
C GLU A 54 -2.36 -9.43 -5.27
N ALA A 55 -1.67 -9.53 -4.14
CA ALA A 55 -1.71 -8.47 -3.14
C ALA A 55 -1.08 -7.20 -3.69
N GLU A 56 0.05 -7.33 -4.38
CA GLU A 56 0.72 -6.19 -5.00
C GLU A 56 -0.19 -5.55 -6.06
N LYS A 57 -0.79 -6.35 -6.93
CA LYS A 57 -1.67 -5.86 -7.98
C LYS A 57 -2.87 -5.14 -7.40
N SER A 58 -3.53 -5.73 -6.40
CA SER A 58 -4.69 -5.14 -5.76
C SER A 58 -4.34 -3.81 -5.10
N ALA A 59 -3.20 -3.76 -4.40
CA ALA A 59 -2.75 -2.54 -3.75
C ALA A 59 -2.46 -1.45 -4.77
N GLN A 60 -1.82 -1.78 -5.89
CA GLN A 60 -1.53 -0.81 -6.94
C GLN A 60 -2.81 -0.28 -7.59
N GLU A 61 -3.81 -1.14 -7.80
CA GLU A 61 -5.09 -0.71 -8.34
C GLU A 61 -5.79 0.28 -7.40
N LEU A 62 -5.78 -0.01 -6.10
CA LEU A 62 -6.36 0.90 -5.11
C LEU A 62 -5.62 2.23 -5.08
N LEU A 63 -4.30 2.19 -5.17
CA LEU A 63 -3.48 3.40 -5.24
C LEU A 63 -3.85 4.24 -6.45
N GLN A 64 -3.97 3.61 -7.62
CA GLN A 64 -4.33 4.33 -8.85
C GLN A 64 -5.70 5.00 -8.73
N ARG A 65 -6.68 4.30 -8.15
CA ARG A 65 -8.00 4.89 -7.93
C ARG A 65 -7.92 6.10 -7.02
N ARG A 66 -7.14 6.00 -5.95
CA ARG A 66 -6.96 7.12 -5.02
C ARG A 66 -6.31 8.31 -5.71
N LEU A 67 -5.29 8.07 -6.54
CA LEU A 67 -4.58 9.13 -7.25
C LEU A 67 -5.42 9.78 -8.33
N SER A 68 -6.39 9.06 -8.89
CA SER A 68 -7.29 9.62 -9.90
C SER A 68 -8.46 10.39 -9.31
N GLY A 69 -8.53 10.52 -7.99
CA GLY A 69 -9.56 11.29 -7.31
C GLY A 69 -10.80 10.51 -6.90
N GLU A 70 -10.74 9.21 -6.94
CA GLU A 70 -11.88 8.39 -6.52
C GLU A 70 -11.85 8.05 -5.05
#